data_31bdfba5fd737b4f606126e3529cf122
#
_entry.id   31bdfba5fd737b4f606126e3529cf122
#
_cell.length_a   1.000
_cell.length_b   1.000
_cell.length_c   1.000
_cell.angle_alpha   90.00
_cell.angle_beta   90.00
_cell.angle_gamma   90.00
#
_symmetry.space_group_name_H-M   'P 1'
#
loop_
_entity.id
_entity.type
_entity.pdbx_description
1 polymer ?
#
loop_
_entity_poly.entity_id
_entity_poly.type
_entity_poly.pdbx_seq_one_letter_code
_entity_poly.pdbx_strand_id
1 'polypeptide(L)'
;MRLQSSNLYTFQKSVAGKRRYKTSTIVIAVLSLIGAVGIDLWLNPNALSMFAPTNTVINGGVTTATGLSIESGYGPVQVQITSDNGKLTKIEMVRAISTGGRDAAFPLLIAAAIEANGSNIGNVSQATYTSDAFRKSLDSAIAKIK
;
A
#
# COMPACT_ATOMS: atom_id res chain seq x y z
N MET A 1 -69.11 18.76 2.01
CA MET A 1 -68.38 17.63 1.43
C MET A 1 -67.09 17.46 2.20
N ARG A 2 -67.00 16.50 3.14
CA ARG A 2 -65.84 16.25 3.99
C ARG A 2 -65.03 15.16 3.34
N LEU A 3 -63.84 15.47 2.89
CA LEU A 3 -62.88 14.46 2.41
C LEU A 3 -62.02 13.97 3.57
N GLN A 4 -62.03 12.69 3.73
CA GLN A 4 -61.53 11.89 4.83
C GLN A 4 -60.00 11.73 4.65
N SER A 5 -59.21 12.33 5.53
CA SER A 5 -57.75 12.22 5.61
C SER A 5 -57.32 11.14 6.62
N SER A 6 -57.56 9.89 6.34
CA SER A 6 -57.28 8.82 7.31
C SER A 6 -56.43 7.65 6.81
N ASN A 7 -55.63 7.80 5.74
CA ASN A 7 -54.87 6.68 5.18
C ASN A 7 -53.35 6.86 5.10
N LEU A 8 -52.78 7.85 5.78
CA LEU A 8 -51.31 8.05 5.72
C LEU A 8 -50.53 7.55 6.93
N TYR A 9 -51.25 7.10 8.00
CA TYR A 9 -50.55 6.70 9.23
C TYR A 9 -50.35 5.19 9.42
N THR A 10 -50.85 4.35 8.53
CA THR A 10 -50.77 2.88 8.67
C THR A 10 -49.60 2.23 7.96
N PHE A 11 -48.82 2.95 7.15
CA PHE A 11 -47.72 2.34 6.37
C PHE A 11 -46.36 2.33 7.09
N GLN A 12 -46.23 2.98 8.25
CA GLN A 12 -44.92 3.08 8.93
C GLN A 12 -44.71 2.10 10.10
N LYS A 13 -45.56 1.10 10.30
CA LYS A 13 -45.42 0.18 11.45
C LYS A 13 -45.01 -1.24 11.12
N SER A 14 -44.54 -1.49 9.91
CA SER A 14 -44.19 -2.86 9.46
C SER A 14 -42.70 -3.13 9.19
N VAL A 15 -41.76 -2.25 9.55
CA VAL A 15 -40.33 -2.49 9.26
C VAL A 15 -39.44 -2.55 10.52
N ALA A 16 -40.00 -2.77 11.69
CA ALA A 16 -39.22 -3.01 12.90
C ALA A 16 -39.38 -4.45 13.41
N GLY A 17 -39.16 -5.41 12.54
CA GLY A 17 -38.89 -6.79 12.94
C GLY A 17 -37.48 -6.88 13.53
N LYS A 18 -37.34 -6.54 14.82
CA LYS A 18 -36.10 -6.74 15.58
C LYS A 18 -35.83 -8.25 15.63
N ARG A 19 -35.06 -8.78 14.66
CA ARG A 19 -34.55 -10.14 14.70
C ARG A 19 -33.63 -10.25 15.92
N ARG A 20 -34.15 -10.79 17.00
CA ARG A 20 -33.37 -11.22 18.17
C ARG A 20 -32.57 -12.44 17.74
N TYR A 21 -31.36 -12.25 17.28
CA TYR A 21 -30.42 -13.34 17.14
C TYR A 21 -30.12 -13.89 18.54
N LYS A 22 -30.37 -15.18 18.76
CA LYS A 22 -29.99 -15.82 20.02
C LYS A 22 -28.46 -15.72 20.11
N THR A 23 -27.96 -15.35 21.28
CA THR A 23 -26.52 -15.16 21.55
C THR A 23 -25.67 -16.36 21.14
N SER A 24 -26.23 -17.57 21.22
CA SER A 24 -25.58 -18.80 20.76
C SER A 24 -25.29 -18.83 19.23
N THR A 25 -26.16 -18.23 18.41
CA THR A 25 -25.95 -18.19 16.94
C THR A 25 -24.81 -17.24 16.56
N ILE A 26 -24.66 -16.14 17.31
CA ILE A 26 -23.56 -15.19 17.10
C ILE A 26 -22.23 -15.81 17.54
N VAL A 27 -22.20 -16.52 18.65
CA VAL A 27 -21.01 -17.21 19.16
C VAL A 27 -20.53 -18.29 18.20
N ILE A 28 -21.44 -19.08 17.62
CA ILE A 28 -21.07 -20.10 16.63
C ILE A 28 -20.51 -19.46 15.35
N ALA A 29 -21.09 -18.36 14.88
CA ALA A 29 -20.59 -17.64 13.70
C ALA A 29 -19.19 -17.05 13.92
N VAL A 30 -18.94 -16.50 15.11
CA VAL A 30 -17.61 -15.94 15.46
C VAL A 30 -16.58 -17.07 15.62
N LEU A 31 -16.93 -18.17 16.26
CA LEU A 31 -16.03 -19.33 16.41
C LEU A 31 -15.70 -19.99 15.07
N SER A 32 -16.64 -20.07 14.13
CA SER A 32 -16.39 -20.61 12.79
C SER A 32 -15.45 -19.70 11.98
N LEU A 33 -15.54 -18.39 12.15
CA LEU A 33 -14.65 -17.43 11.48
C LEU A 33 -13.21 -17.53 12.01
N ILE A 34 -13.05 -17.69 13.33
CA ILE A 34 -11.73 -17.86 13.97
C ILE A 34 -11.11 -19.19 13.57
N GLY A 35 -11.90 -20.25 13.44
CA GLY A 35 -11.45 -21.57 12.99
C GLY A 35 -10.94 -21.57 11.55
N ALA A 36 -11.62 -20.87 10.64
CA ALA A 36 -11.22 -20.78 9.23
C ALA A 36 -9.89 -20.02 9.08
N VAL A 37 -9.72 -18.89 9.78
CA VAL A 37 -8.47 -18.11 9.76
C VAL A 37 -7.32 -18.89 10.40
N GLY A 38 -7.58 -19.65 11.47
CA GLY A 38 -6.56 -20.45 12.16
C GLY A 38 -6.04 -21.61 11.31
N ILE A 39 -6.86 -22.24 10.51
CA ILE A 39 -6.46 -23.35 9.61
C ILE A 39 -5.61 -22.81 8.45
N ASP A 40 -6.00 -21.68 7.85
CA ASP A 40 -5.22 -21.05 6.78
C ASP A 40 -3.84 -20.59 7.25
N LEU A 41 -3.74 -20.12 8.49
CA LEU A 41 -2.48 -19.70 9.09
C LEU A 41 -1.53 -20.87 9.36
N TRP A 42 -2.08 -22.06 9.67
CA TRP A 42 -1.28 -23.28 9.92
C TRP A 42 -0.82 -23.94 8.61
N LEU A 43 -1.66 -23.89 7.57
CA LEU A 43 -1.35 -24.42 6.23
C LEU A 43 -0.49 -23.46 5.39
N ASN A 44 -0.58 -22.16 5.64
CA ASN A 44 0.13 -21.15 4.89
C ASN A 44 0.71 -20.08 5.83
N PRO A 45 1.92 -20.27 6.34
CA PRO A 45 2.56 -19.30 7.24
C PRO A 45 2.74 -17.90 6.64
N ASN A 46 2.59 -17.76 5.32
CA ASN A 46 2.64 -16.48 4.62
C ASN A 46 1.27 -15.78 4.50
N ALA A 47 0.18 -16.39 4.99
CA ALA A 47 -1.15 -15.78 4.91
C ALA A 47 -1.25 -14.46 5.69
N LEU A 48 -0.45 -14.27 6.74
CA LEU A 48 -0.37 -13.01 7.48
C LEU A 48 0.25 -11.86 6.67
N SER A 49 1.02 -12.17 5.63
CA SER A 49 1.62 -11.13 4.79
C SER A 49 0.57 -10.37 3.95
N MET A 50 -0.62 -10.93 3.77
CA MET A 50 -1.73 -10.26 3.10
C MET A 50 -2.35 -9.13 3.93
N PHE A 51 -2.19 -9.16 5.26
CA PHE A 51 -2.78 -8.16 6.17
C PHE A 51 -1.77 -7.15 6.69
N ALA A 52 -0.48 -7.40 6.50
CA ALA A 52 0.54 -6.42 6.83
C ALA A 52 0.70 -5.45 5.65
N PRO A 53 0.75 -4.13 5.87
CA PRO A 53 1.18 -3.18 4.84
C PRO A 53 2.69 -3.31 4.64
N THR A 54 3.18 -4.54 4.42
CA THR A 54 4.59 -4.80 4.18
C THR A 54 4.87 -4.64 2.70
N ASN A 55 5.30 -3.44 2.34
CA ASN A 55 5.97 -3.20 1.07
C ASN A 55 7.38 -3.83 1.05
N THR A 56 7.60 -4.89 1.85
CA THR A 56 8.89 -5.59 1.93
C THR A 56 8.64 -7.09 1.78
N VAL A 57 9.26 -7.68 0.74
CA VAL A 57 9.23 -9.13 0.48
C VAL A 57 10.65 -9.65 0.60
N ILE A 58 10.84 -10.69 1.42
CA ILE A 58 12.15 -11.33 1.62
C ILE A 58 12.09 -12.75 1.06
N ASN A 59 12.90 -13.04 0.07
CA ASN A 59 13.05 -14.35 -0.54
C ASN A 59 14.53 -14.72 -0.60
N GLY A 60 15.01 -15.57 0.32
CA GLY A 60 16.32 -16.19 0.22
C GLY A 60 17.52 -15.22 0.10
N GLY A 61 17.52 -14.12 0.86
CA GLY A 61 18.59 -13.09 0.78
C GLY A 61 18.24 -11.91 -0.14
N VAL A 62 17.26 -12.08 -1.02
CA VAL A 62 16.71 -10.99 -1.85
C VAL A 62 15.56 -10.32 -1.12
N THR A 63 15.66 -9.03 -0.92
CA THR A 63 14.66 -8.21 -0.24
C THR A 63 14.14 -7.14 -1.20
N THR A 64 12.84 -7.01 -1.29
CA THR A 64 12.18 -5.95 -2.07
C THR A 64 11.43 -5.01 -1.14
N ALA A 65 11.63 -3.70 -1.29
CA ALA A 65 10.94 -2.70 -0.50
C ALA A 65 10.48 -1.52 -1.36
N THR A 66 9.29 -1.01 -1.06
CA THR A 66 8.74 0.18 -1.73
C THR A 66 8.88 1.40 -0.83
N GLY A 67 9.45 2.47 -1.39
CA GLY A 67 9.61 3.75 -0.73
C GLY A 67 8.31 4.52 -0.55
N LEU A 68 8.38 5.64 0.14
CA LEU A 68 7.26 6.59 0.24
C LEU A 68 7.04 7.29 -1.10
N SER A 69 5.78 7.61 -1.39
CA SER A 69 5.46 8.52 -2.50
C SER A 69 5.79 9.95 -2.08
N ILE A 70 6.71 10.59 -2.77
CA ILE A 70 7.19 11.95 -2.48
C ILE A 70 6.74 12.88 -3.60
N GLU A 71 6.11 13.98 -3.22
CA GLU A 71 5.68 15.02 -4.16
C GLU A 71 6.88 15.89 -4.55
N SER A 72 7.15 16.02 -5.85
CA SER A 72 8.29 16.78 -6.38
C SER A 72 7.93 18.22 -6.81
N GLY A 73 6.66 18.60 -6.76
CA GLY A 73 6.15 19.83 -7.38
C GLY A 73 5.88 19.67 -8.90
N TYR A 74 6.34 18.60 -9.52
CA TYR A 74 6.06 18.24 -10.92
C TYR A 74 5.30 16.93 -11.04
N GLY A 75 4.99 16.30 -9.92
CA GLY A 75 4.25 15.08 -9.74
C GLY A 75 4.89 14.13 -8.73
N PRO A 76 4.14 13.11 -8.30
CA PRO A 76 4.63 12.15 -7.31
C PRO A 76 5.70 11.23 -7.88
N VAL A 77 6.73 11.00 -7.08
CA VAL A 77 7.83 10.07 -7.35
C VAL A 77 7.84 8.99 -6.27
N GLN A 78 7.81 7.73 -6.67
CA GLN A 78 7.89 6.58 -5.77
C GLN A 78 8.72 5.49 -6.40
N VAL A 79 9.66 4.94 -5.65
CA VAL A 79 10.52 3.86 -6.10
C VAL A 79 10.27 2.57 -5.32
N GLN A 80 10.54 1.45 -5.97
CA GLN A 80 10.68 0.15 -5.37
C GLN A 80 12.10 -0.33 -5.61
N ILE A 81 12.73 -0.89 -4.58
CA ILE A 81 14.08 -1.42 -4.67
C ILE A 81 14.07 -2.92 -4.49
N THR A 82 15.02 -3.58 -5.13
CA THR A 82 15.38 -4.97 -4.85
C THR A 82 16.85 -4.99 -4.42
N SER A 83 17.10 -5.58 -3.28
CA SER A 83 18.44 -5.74 -2.71
C SER A 83 18.75 -7.21 -2.55
N ASP A 84 19.95 -7.61 -2.88
CA ASP A 84 20.48 -8.95 -2.64
C ASP A 84 21.68 -8.83 -1.68
N ASN A 85 21.56 -9.45 -0.50
CA ASN A 85 22.58 -9.39 0.56
C ASN A 85 23.07 -7.96 0.87
N GLY A 86 22.15 -6.99 0.90
CA GLY A 86 22.44 -5.59 1.20
C GLY A 86 22.96 -4.77 0.01
N LYS A 87 23.08 -5.37 -1.17
CA LYS A 87 23.43 -4.66 -2.40
C LYS A 87 22.19 -4.37 -3.25
N LEU A 88 22.02 -3.12 -3.66
CA LEU A 88 20.95 -2.73 -4.58
C LEU A 88 21.21 -3.33 -5.97
N THR A 89 20.32 -4.23 -6.39
CA THR A 89 20.40 -4.90 -7.69
C THR A 89 19.42 -4.33 -8.70
N LYS A 90 18.30 -3.76 -8.23
CA LYS A 90 17.27 -3.20 -9.09
C LYS A 90 16.54 -2.05 -8.42
N ILE A 91 16.20 -1.04 -9.19
CA ILE A 91 15.31 0.06 -8.77
C ILE A 91 14.25 0.22 -9.84
N GLU A 92 13.00 0.18 -9.45
CA GLU A 92 11.83 0.35 -10.32
C GLU A 92 11.03 1.57 -9.90
N MET A 93 10.50 2.29 -10.88
CA MET A 93 9.63 3.42 -10.63
C MET A 93 8.19 2.92 -10.46
N VAL A 94 7.64 3.02 -9.26
CA VAL A 94 6.23 2.73 -8.96
C VAL A 94 5.34 3.91 -9.36
N ARG A 95 5.85 5.14 -9.11
CA ARG A 95 5.27 6.38 -9.60
C ARG A 95 6.38 7.24 -10.17
N ALA A 96 6.22 7.62 -11.43
CA ALA A 96 7.19 8.41 -12.19
C ALA A 96 6.47 9.54 -12.94
N ILE A 97 5.57 10.23 -12.26
CA ILE A 97 4.88 11.36 -12.86
C ILE A 97 5.79 12.58 -12.75
N SER A 98 6.26 13.06 -13.88
CA SER A 98 7.10 14.25 -13.95
C SER A 98 6.78 15.01 -15.23
N THR A 99 6.36 16.25 -15.08
CA THR A 99 6.03 17.13 -16.21
C THR A 99 7.24 17.86 -16.75
N GLY A 100 7.18 18.28 -18.03
CA GLY A 100 8.22 19.10 -18.65
C GLY A 100 9.52 18.37 -18.97
N GLY A 101 9.45 17.08 -19.35
CA GLY A 101 10.62 16.30 -19.81
C GLY A 101 11.60 15.90 -18.69
N ARG A 102 11.23 16.08 -17.42
CA ARG A 102 12.07 15.74 -16.26
C ARG A 102 12.11 14.25 -15.95
N ASP A 103 11.21 13.48 -16.57
CA ASP A 103 11.20 12.02 -16.59
C ASP A 103 12.48 11.43 -17.17
N ALA A 104 13.15 12.13 -18.09
CA ALA A 104 14.46 11.76 -18.61
C ALA A 104 15.58 11.68 -17.54
N ALA A 105 15.35 12.27 -16.35
CA ALA A 105 16.27 12.16 -15.24
C ALA A 105 16.25 10.80 -14.53
N PHE A 106 15.13 10.06 -14.57
CA PHE A 106 15.00 8.81 -13.81
C PHE A 106 16.02 7.73 -14.21
N PRO A 107 16.29 7.43 -15.48
CA PRO A 107 17.31 6.45 -15.83
C PRO A 107 18.69 6.79 -15.28
N LEU A 108 19.07 8.07 -15.28
CA LEU A 108 20.36 8.54 -14.76
C LEU A 108 20.42 8.39 -13.24
N LEU A 109 19.34 8.75 -12.52
CA LEU A 109 19.24 8.61 -11.07
C LEU A 109 19.27 7.14 -10.64
N ILE A 110 18.58 6.26 -11.36
CA ILE A 110 18.57 4.82 -11.11
C ILE A 110 19.97 4.24 -11.27
N ALA A 111 20.66 4.55 -12.37
CA ALA A 111 22.01 4.06 -12.61
C ALA A 111 22.99 4.53 -11.52
N ALA A 112 22.98 5.81 -11.19
CA ALA A 112 23.81 6.38 -10.13
C ALA A 112 23.51 5.76 -8.75
N ALA A 113 22.26 5.49 -8.43
CA ALA A 113 21.87 4.90 -7.15
C ALA A 113 22.29 3.44 -7.00
N ILE A 114 22.21 2.65 -8.07
CA ILE A 114 22.71 1.28 -8.09
C ILE A 114 24.24 1.26 -7.95
N GLU A 115 24.95 2.13 -8.66
CA GLU A 115 26.41 2.27 -8.57
C GLU A 115 26.86 2.69 -7.17
N ALA A 116 26.20 3.70 -6.60
CA ALA A 116 26.48 4.19 -5.24
C ALA A 116 25.99 3.24 -4.13
N ASN A 117 25.22 2.21 -4.48
CA ASN A 117 24.54 1.33 -3.54
C ASN A 117 23.73 2.09 -2.48
N GLY A 118 23.06 3.17 -2.86
CA GLY A 118 22.37 4.04 -1.94
C GLY A 118 21.77 5.29 -2.59
N SER A 119 21.28 6.17 -1.72
CA SER A 119 20.64 7.44 -2.12
C SER A 119 21.59 8.65 -2.17
N ASN A 120 22.86 8.47 -1.78
CA ASN A 120 23.86 9.55 -1.84
C ASN A 120 24.34 9.79 -3.28
N ILE A 121 23.45 10.30 -4.11
CA ILE A 121 23.68 10.60 -5.53
C ILE A 121 23.47 12.08 -5.81
N GLY A 122 24.10 12.58 -6.87
CA GLY A 122 23.96 13.96 -7.32
C GLY A 122 22.57 14.26 -7.91
N ASN A 123 22.31 15.56 -8.09
CA ASN A 123 21.14 16.03 -8.81
C ASN A 123 21.37 16.00 -10.31
N VAL A 124 20.33 15.65 -11.06
CA VAL A 124 20.34 15.81 -12.51
C VAL A 124 20.00 17.27 -12.83
N SER A 125 20.80 17.90 -13.71
CA SER A 125 20.58 19.26 -14.14
C SER A 125 19.16 19.49 -14.66
N GLN A 126 18.54 20.58 -14.29
CA GLN A 126 17.16 20.96 -14.62
C GLN A 126 16.06 20.05 -14.00
N ALA A 127 16.45 19.05 -13.21
CA ALA A 127 15.54 18.12 -12.55
C ALA A 127 15.79 18.01 -11.03
N THR A 128 16.25 19.09 -10.37
CA THR A 128 16.63 19.09 -8.95
C THR A 128 15.51 18.61 -8.04
N TYR A 129 14.31 19.13 -8.18
CA TYR A 129 13.16 18.71 -7.35
C TYR A 129 12.78 17.25 -7.58
N THR A 130 12.84 16.77 -8.82
CA THR A 130 12.62 15.35 -9.16
C THR A 130 13.71 14.45 -8.57
N SER A 131 14.98 14.90 -8.62
CA SER A 131 16.11 14.21 -8.01
C SER A 131 15.99 14.13 -6.50
N ASP A 132 15.56 15.21 -5.83
CA ASP A 132 15.32 15.23 -4.40
C ASP A 132 14.18 14.29 -3.98
N ALA A 133 13.08 14.29 -4.72
CA ALA A 133 11.96 13.41 -4.46
C ALA A 133 12.36 11.93 -4.66
N PHE A 134 13.13 11.61 -5.70
CA PHE A 134 13.68 10.29 -5.94
C PHE A 134 14.56 9.83 -4.77
N ARG A 135 15.52 10.65 -4.33
CA ARG A 135 16.40 10.32 -3.20
C ARG A 135 15.63 10.05 -1.91
N LYS A 136 14.65 10.89 -1.58
CA LYS A 136 13.82 10.72 -0.38
C LYS A 136 12.97 9.45 -0.44
N SER A 137 12.41 9.13 -1.60
CA SER A 137 11.70 7.88 -1.80
C SER A 137 12.63 6.68 -1.67
N LEU A 138 13.82 6.74 -2.26
CA LEU A 138 14.86 5.72 -2.18
C LEU A 138 15.35 5.51 -0.75
N ASP A 139 15.62 6.58 0.01
CA ASP A 139 15.99 6.51 1.43
C ASP A 139 14.95 5.77 2.25
N SER A 140 13.68 6.11 2.03
CA SER A 140 12.58 5.46 2.75
C SER A 140 12.43 3.97 2.39
N ALA A 141 12.80 3.56 1.18
CA ALA A 141 12.83 2.16 0.77
C ALA A 141 14.02 1.42 1.42
N ILE A 142 15.22 2.01 1.39
CA ILE A 142 16.42 1.45 2.00
C ILE A 142 16.25 1.28 3.52
N ALA A 143 15.61 2.22 4.19
CA ALA A 143 15.34 2.14 5.62
C ALA A 143 14.46 0.92 6.03
N LYS A 144 13.71 0.37 5.09
CA LYS A 144 12.85 -0.81 5.33
C LYS A 144 13.58 -2.15 5.19
N ILE A 145 14.77 -2.15 4.59
CA ILE A 145 15.55 -3.37 4.34
C ILE A 145 16.80 -3.48 5.22
N LYS A 146 17.05 -2.45 6.02
CA LYS A 146 18.08 -2.44 7.08
C LYS A 146 17.45 -2.91 8.38
#